data_b5f360799481faddfe75ac1f8a8a1465
#
_entry.id   b5f360799481faddfe75ac1f8a8a1465
#
_cell.length_a   1.000
_cell.length_b   1.000
_cell.length_c   1.000
_cell.angle_alpha   90.00
_cell.angle_beta   90.00
_cell.angle_gamma   90.00
#
_symmetry.space_group_name_H-M   'P 1'
#
loop_
_entity.id
_entity.type
_entity.pdbx_description
1 polymer ?
#
loop_
_entity_poly.entity_id
_entity_poly.type
_entity_poly.pdbx_seq_one_letter_code
_entity_poly.pdbx_strand_id
1 'polypeptide(L)'
;MRFDMHCHTREGSLDGKVRLADFVEQLKSRGYQGMLVTDHNSYNAYRYYKKHKDDPAFRDFTILKGIEYDTIDAGHILVILPEYTKLPLMELRGLPVTALIEVVHFYGGILGPAHPCGEKYLSFCRSRRYRKNPDILKNF
;
A
#
# COMPACT_ATOMS: atom_id res chain seq x y z
N MET A 1 -11.44 16.96 -0.66
CA MET A 1 -10.06 16.40 -0.80
C MET A 1 -10.17 15.02 -1.44
N ARG A 2 -9.37 14.74 -2.49
CA ARG A 2 -9.41 13.48 -3.25
C ARG A 2 -8.01 12.87 -3.23
N PHE A 3 -7.92 11.59 -2.84
CA PHE A 3 -6.67 10.82 -2.80
C PHE A 3 -6.84 9.52 -3.58
N ASP A 4 -5.80 9.10 -4.28
CA ASP A 4 -5.66 7.74 -4.76
C ASP A 4 -5.05 6.89 -3.64
N MET A 5 -5.73 5.86 -3.22
CA MET A 5 -5.34 5.06 -2.05
C MET A 5 -4.70 3.73 -2.42
N HIS A 6 -4.52 3.43 -3.72
CA HIS A 6 -3.90 2.19 -4.16
C HIS A 6 -3.24 2.36 -5.53
N CYS A 7 -1.93 2.37 -5.58
CA CYS A 7 -1.19 2.49 -6.82
C CYS A 7 0.16 1.76 -6.77
N HIS A 8 0.61 1.32 -7.94
CA HIS A 8 1.92 0.70 -8.14
C HIS A 8 2.76 1.57 -9.05
N THR A 9 4.01 1.80 -8.65
CA THR A 9 4.92 2.65 -9.38
C THR A 9 6.09 1.85 -9.97
N ARG A 10 6.70 2.41 -11.01
CA ARG A 10 7.90 1.83 -11.62
C ARG A 10 9.09 1.79 -10.66
N GLU A 11 9.14 2.70 -9.69
CA GLU A 11 10.22 2.79 -8.70
C GLU A 11 10.12 1.72 -7.61
N GLY A 12 8.92 1.18 -7.36
CA GLY A 12 8.68 0.30 -6.22
C GLY A 12 8.23 -1.11 -6.54
N SER A 13 7.53 -1.33 -7.66
CA SER A 13 6.94 -2.62 -8.02
C SER A 13 7.32 -3.08 -9.42
N LEU A 14 7.49 -4.39 -9.61
CA LEU A 14 7.75 -4.98 -10.92
C LEU A 14 6.58 -4.85 -11.90
N ASP A 15 5.37 -4.83 -11.37
CA ASP A 15 4.13 -4.62 -12.13
C ASP A 15 3.81 -3.14 -12.36
N GLY A 16 4.46 -2.23 -11.63
CA GLY A 16 4.38 -0.79 -11.82
C GLY A 16 4.95 -0.36 -13.18
N LYS A 17 4.15 0.31 -14.00
CA LYS A 17 4.54 0.75 -15.35
C LYS A 17 4.80 2.24 -15.44
N VAL A 18 4.22 3.01 -14.54
CA VAL A 18 4.22 4.47 -14.54
C VAL A 18 5.20 4.97 -13.49
N ARG A 19 6.03 5.96 -13.85
CA ARG A 19 6.92 6.60 -12.88
C ARG A 19 6.10 7.41 -11.88
N LEU A 20 6.59 7.51 -10.66
CA LEU A 20 5.90 8.26 -9.61
C LEU A 20 5.58 9.71 -10.02
N ALA A 21 6.52 10.40 -10.64
CA ALA A 21 6.30 11.78 -11.10
C ALA A 21 5.18 11.89 -12.15
N ASP A 22 5.16 10.96 -13.12
CA ASP A 22 4.11 10.91 -14.14
C ASP A 22 2.74 10.60 -13.55
N PHE A 23 2.69 9.73 -12.52
CA PHE A 23 1.48 9.43 -11.75
C PHE A 23 0.94 10.69 -11.08
N VAL A 24 1.80 11.44 -10.39
CA VAL A 24 1.43 12.69 -9.73
C VAL A 24 0.88 13.70 -10.72
N GLU A 25 1.51 13.87 -11.87
CA GLU A 25 1.03 14.77 -12.93
C GLU A 25 -0.38 14.37 -13.40
N GLN A 26 -0.61 13.09 -13.68
CA GLN A 26 -1.91 12.56 -14.08
C GLN A 26 -2.98 12.75 -13.02
N LEU A 27 -2.65 12.54 -11.75
CA LEU A 27 -3.60 12.72 -10.65
C LEU A 27 -3.93 14.21 -10.43
N LYS A 28 -2.94 15.09 -10.48
CA LYS A 28 -3.14 16.56 -10.43
C LYS A 28 -4.09 17.04 -11.53
N SER A 29 -3.89 16.60 -12.77
CA SER A 29 -4.73 16.97 -13.91
C SER A 29 -6.20 16.55 -13.73
N ARG A 30 -6.46 15.55 -12.87
CA ARG A 30 -7.82 15.06 -12.52
C ARG A 30 -8.35 15.61 -11.19
N GLY A 31 -7.65 16.58 -10.60
CA GLY A 31 -8.07 17.27 -9.38
C GLY A 31 -7.85 16.46 -8.09
N TYR A 32 -6.90 15.52 -8.07
CA TYR A 32 -6.43 14.87 -6.85
C TYR A 32 -5.41 15.75 -6.13
N GLN A 33 -5.40 15.70 -4.80
CA GLN A 33 -4.48 16.41 -3.93
C GLN A 33 -3.40 15.52 -3.32
N GLY A 34 -3.52 14.21 -3.51
CA GLY A 34 -2.52 13.27 -2.98
C GLY A 34 -2.74 11.84 -3.41
N MET A 35 -1.81 11.01 -3.00
CA MET A 35 -1.85 9.56 -3.21
C MET A 35 -1.19 8.83 -2.06
N LEU A 36 -1.59 7.57 -1.86
CA LEU A 36 -0.88 6.58 -1.06
C LEU A 36 -0.09 5.69 -2.01
N VAL A 37 1.23 5.68 -1.90
CA VAL A 37 2.06 4.74 -2.65
C VAL A 37 1.98 3.38 -1.98
N THR A 38 1.59 2.35 -2.73
CA THR A 38 1.33 1.00 -2.22
C THR A 38 1.99 -0.08 -3.07
N ASP A 39 3.26 0.10 -3.39
CA ASP A 39 4.03 -0.90 -4.12
C ASP A 39 4.12 -2.22 -3.35
N HIS A 40 4.19 -3.35 -4.07
CA HIS A 40 4.29 -4.68 -3.46
C HIS A 40 5.53 -4.84 -2.61
N ASN A 41 5.34 -5.04 -1.30
CA ASN A 41 6.39 -5.30 -0.30
C ASN A 41 7.60 -4.35 -0.41
N SER A 42 7.36 -3.08 -0.79
CA SER A 42 8.43 -2.14 -1.07
C SER A 42 8.06 -0.70 -0.73
N TYR A 43 8.97 0.01 -0.06
CA TYR A 43 8.89 1.45 0.14
C TYR A 43 9.81 2.24 -0.82
N ASN A 44 10.29 1.64 -1.90
CA ASN A 44 11.27 2.28 -2.80
C ASN A 44 10.74 3.57 -3.42
N ALA A 45 9.48 3.61 -3.88
CA ALA A 45 8.91 4.82 -4.44
C ALA A 45 8.77 5.94 -3.41
N TYR A 46 8.39 5.60 -2.16
CA TYR A 46 8.36 6.60 -1.10
C TYR A 46 9.78 7.10 -0.75
N ARG A 47 10.78 6.22 -0.72
CA ARG A 47 12.19 6.61 -0.57
C ARG A 47 12.68 7.49 -1.72
N TYR A 48 12.28 7.17 -2.94
CA TYR A 48 12.55 8.01 -4.11
C TYR A 48 11.95 9.41 -3.93
N TYR A 49 10.66 9.51 -3.59
CA TYR A 49 9.99 10.77 -3.31
C TYR A 49 10.74 11.59 -2.24
N LYS A 50 11.12 10.98 -1.11
CA LYS A 50 11.83 11.69 -0.02
C LYS A 50 13.18 12.27 -0.46
N LYS A 51 13.87 11.62 -1.41
CA LYS A 51 15.11 12.13 -1.99
C LYS A 51 14.90 13.27 -3.01
N HIS A 52 13.75 13.30 -3.63
CA HIS A 52 13.42 14.24 -4.71
C HIS A 52 12.22 15.14 -4.37
N LYS A 53 11.93 15.35 -3.09
CA LYS A 53 10.75 16.10 -2.64
C LYS A 53 10.70 17.54 -3.16
N ASP A 54 11.85 18.12 -3.49
CA ASP A 54 11.98 19.49 -4.00
C ASP A 54 11.77 19.57 -5.54
N ASP A 55 11.58 18.42 -6.21
CA ASP A 55 11.24 18.38 -7.62
C ASP A 55 9.89 19.07 -7.87
N PRO A 56 9.80 19.99 -8.86
CA PRO A 56 8.56 20.66 -9.20
C PRO A 56 7.36 19.73 -9.45
N ALA A 57 7.61 18.50 -9.92
CA ALA A 57 6.56 17.49 -10.12
C ALA A 57 5.77 17.20 -8.84
N PHE A 58 6.41 17.23 -7.68
CA PHE A 58 5.77 16.89 -6.38
C PHE A 58 5.20 18.11 -5.65
N ARG A 59 5.41 19.32 -6.16
CA ARG A 59 4.91 20.54 -5.51
C ARG A 59 3.39 20.49 -5.36
N ASP A 60 2.89 20.92 -4.20
CA ASP A 60 1.46 21.00 -3.88
C ASP A 60 0.71 19.67 -4.01
N PHE A 61 1.40 18.54 -3.82
CA PHE A 61 0.82 17.21 -3.86
C PHE A 61 1.32 16.36 -2.68
N THR A 62 0.38 15.74 -1.97
CA THR A 62 0.69 14.92 -0.79
C THR A 62 0.97 13.47 -1.21
N ILE A 63 2.14 12.95 -0.84
CA ILE A 63 2.48 11.53 -1.04
C ILE A 63 2.58 10.87 0.32
N LEU A 64 1.70 9.91 0.56
CA LEU A 64 1.65 9.12 1.78
C LEU A 64 2.44 7.81 1.63
N LYS A 65 3.02 7.37 2.73
CA LYS A 65 3.78 6.12 2.82
C LYS A 65 2.83 4.96 3.08
N GLY A 66 2.71 4.05 2.13
CA GLY A 66 1.99 2.80 2.28
C GLY A 66 2.72 1.65 1.61
N ILE A 67 2.14 0.48 1.71
CA ILE A 67 2.64 -0.74 1.07
C ILE A 67 1.48 -1.69 0.79
N GLU A 68 1.50 -2.41 -0.32
CA GLU A 68 0.66 -3.58 -0.53
C GLU A 68 1.44 -4.82 -0.11
N TYR A 69 1.04 -5.39 1.01
CA TYR A 69 1.73 -6.53 1.61
C TYR A 69 1.18 -7.86 1.10
N ASP A 70 2.05 -8.72 0.59
CA ASP A 70 1.70 -10.07 0.12
C ASP A 70 1.70 -11.03 1.31
N THR A 71 0.52 -11.35 1.83
CA THR A 71 0.37 -12.37 2.89
C THR A 71 0.44 -13.78 2.32
N ILE A 72 0.81 -14.75 3.16
CA ILE A 72 0.86 -16.15 2.73
C ILE A 72 -0.52 -16.81 2.63
N ASP A 73 -1.55 -16.27 3.32
CA ASP A 73 -2.82 -16.96 3.53
C ASP A 73 -4.08 -16.14 3.22
N ALA A 74 -3.95 -14.86 2.95
CA ALA A 74 -5.11 -13.96 2.81
C ALA A 74 -5.03 -12.98 1.62
N GLY A 75 -4.08 -13.18 0.71
CA GLY A 75 -3.89 -12.29 -0.44
C GLY A 75 -3.19 -10.99 -0.06
N HIS A 76 -3.54 -9.91 -0.74
CA HIS A 76 -2.86 -8.62 -0.61
C HIS A 76 -3.57 -7.71 0.38
N ILE A 77 -2.79 -7.06 1.24
CA ILE A 77 -3.27 -6.16 2.29
C ILE A 77 -2.57 -4.81 2.16
N LEU A 78 -3.35 -3.75 2.06
CA LEU A 78 -2.82 -2.39 2.14
C LEU A 78 -2.47 -2.10 3.59
N VAL A 79 -1.27 -1.57 3.82
CA VAL A 79 -0.77 -1.21 5.15
C VAL A 79 -0.26 0.21 5.14
N ILE A 80 -0.69 0.98 6.14
CA ILE A 80 -0.21 2.32 6.41
C ILE A 80 0.36 2.33 7.84
N LEU A 81 1.64 2.59 7.96
CA LEU A 81 2.31 2.80 9.24
C LEU A 81 2.65 4.28 9.43
N PRO A 82 2.76 4.77 10.67
CA PRO A 82 3.28 6.10 10.92
C PRO A 82 4.59 6.36 10.17
N GLU A 83 4.77 7.54 9.63
CA GLU A 83 5.88 7.85 8.71
C GLU A 83 7.25 7.53 9.28
N TYR A 84 7.43 7.79 10.58
CA TYR A 84 8.69 7.53 11.28
C TYR A 84 8.98 6.05 11.56
N THR A 85 7.99 5.17 11.39
CA THR A 85 8.16 3.73 11.66
C THR A 85 9.09 3.11 10.63
N LYS A 86 10.17 2.51 11.11
CA LYS A 86 11.13 1.73 10.32
C LYS A 86 10.97 0.26 10.69
N LEU A 87 10.27 -0.49 9.86
CA LEU A 87 10.01 -1.91 10.08
C LEU A 87 10.38 -2.70 8.83
N PRO A 88 11.64 -3.19 8.73
CA PRO A 88 12.11 -3.95 7.56
C PRO A 88 11.24 -5.17 7.22
N LEU A 89 10.56 -5.74 8.22
CA LEU A 89 9.62 -6.86 8.04
C LEU A 89 8.54 -6.56 7.00
N MET A 90 8.13 -5.29 6.83
CA MET A 90 7.14 -4.91 5.83
C MET A 90 7.65 -5.09 4.39
N GLU A 91 8.94 -5.17 4.20
CA GLU A 91 9.53 -5.43 2.87
C GLU A 91 9.86 -6.92 2.67
N LEU A 92 9.49 -7.77 3.63
CA LEU A 92 9.60 -9.23 3.55
C LEU A 92 8.20 -9.82 3.48
N ARG A 93 7.78 -10.26 2.31
CA ARG A 93 6.46 -10.89 2.09
C ARG A 93 6.28 -12.16 2.90
N GLY A 94 5.03 -12.60 3.09
CA GLY A 94 4.70 -13.95 3.55
C GLY A 94 4.28 -14.09 5.01
N LEU A 95 4.09 -13.00 5.76
CA LEU A 95 3.43 -13.12 7.06
C LEU A 95 1.99 -13.65 6.90
N PRO A 96 1.51 -14.49 7.81
CA PRO A 96 0.08 -14.75 7.94
C PRO A 96 -0.66 -13.45 8.28
N VAL A 97 -1.86 -13.27 7.74
CA VAL A 97 -2.62 -12.03 7.93
C VAL A 97 -2.88 -11.68 9.40
N THR A 98 -3.06 -12.67 10.27
CA THR A 98 -3.23 -12.44 11.72
C THR A 98 -1.99 -11.81 12.35
N ALA A 99 -0.81 -12.32 12.03
CA ALA A 99 0.45 -11.74 12.51
C ALA A 99 0.68 -10.34 11.93
N LEU A 100 0.31 -10.11 10.66
CA LEU A 100 0.37 -8.79 10.04
C LEU A 100 -0.52 -7.78 10.78
N ILE A 101 -1.77 -8.16 11.10
CA ILE A 101 -2.72 -7.32 11.86
C ILE A 101 -2.12 -6.93 13.21
N GLU A 102 -1.63 -7.90 13.99
CA GLU A 102 -1.01 -7.66 15.30
C GLU A 102 0.18 -6.70 15.21
N VAL A 103 1.07 -6.93 14.25
CA VAL A 103 2.25 -6.09 14.04
C VAL A 103 1.86 -4.67 13.65
N VAL A 104 0.94 -4.51 12.70
CA VAL A 104 0.52 -3.17 12.23
C VAL A 104 -0.13 -2.39 13.35
N HIS A 105 -1.03 -3.01 14.13
CA HIS A 105 -1.68 -2.36 15.27
C HIS A 105 -0.68 -2.02 16.38
N PHE A 106 0.27 -2.90 16.66
CA PHE A 106 1.33 -2.63 17.66
C PHE A 106 2.10 -1.35 17.34
N TYR A 107 2.36 -1.08 16.05
CA TYR A 107 3.03 0.14 15.62
C TYR A 107 2.09 1.32 15.36
N GLY A 108 0.81 1.22 15.73
CA GLY A 108 -0.18 2.29 15.56
C GLY A 108 -0.56 2.55 14.10
N GLY A 109 -0.40 1.53 13.25
CA GLY A 109 -0.79 1.60 11.85
C GLY A 109 -2.25 1.20 11.62
N ILE A 110 -2.67 1.32 10.37
CA ILE A 110 -3.96 0.85 9.88
C ILE A 110 -3.74 -0.04 8.66
N LEU A 111 -4.66 -0.96 8.44
CA LEU A 111 -4.58 -1.87 7.30
C LEU A 111 -5.98 -2.20 6.77
N GLY A 112 -6.03 -2.72 5.54
CA GLY A 112 -7.27 -3.17 4.92
C GLY A 112 -7.00 -4.03 3.69
N PRO A 113 -7.93 -4.92 3.30
CA PRO A 113 -7.74 -5.75 2.12
C PRO A 113 -7.63 -4.94 0.84
N ALA A 114 -6.60 -5.21 0.02
CA ALA A 114 -6.52 -4.70 -1.34
C ALA A 114 -7.53 -5.45 -2.22
N HIS A 115 -8.17 -4.74 -3.17
CA HIS A 115 -9.13 -5.31 -4.15
C HIS A 115 -9.88 -6.54 -3.60
N PRO A 116 -10.63 -6.41 -2.47
CA PRO A 116 -11.06 -7.54 -1.64
C PRO A 116 -11.90 -8.59 -2.37
N CYS A 117 -12.66 -8.19 -3.39
CA CYS A 117 -13.55 -9.06 -4.16
C CYS A 117 -13.09 -9.27 -5.61
N GLY A 118 -11.85 -8.93 -5.96
CA GLY A 118 -11.33 -9.08 -7.31
C GLY A 118 -11.30 -10.54 -7.78
N GLU A 119 -11.63 -10.78 -9.04
CA GLU A 119 -11.65 -12.14 -9.61
C GLU A 119 -10.28 -12.63 -10.06
N LYS A 120 -9.42 -11.72 -10.52
CA LYS A 120 -8.15 -12.03 -11.19
C LYS A 120 -6.92 -11.96 -10.27
N TYR A 121 -7.07 -11.48 -9.03
CA TYR A 121 -5.96 -11.23 -8.13
C TYR A 121 -6.08 -12.06 -6.85
N LEU A 122 -5.03 -12.10 -6.06
CA LEU A 122 -5.00 -12.72 -4.74
C LEU A 122 -5.87 -11.90 -3.77
N SER A 123 -7.18 -11.98 -3.94
CA SER A 123 -8.18 -11.20 -3.23
C SER A 123 -8.55 -11.82 -1.90
N PHE A 124 -8.69 -10.99 -0.89
CA PHE A 124 -8.97 -11.40 0.49
C PHE A 124 -10.21 -12.28 0.64
N CYS A 125 -11.36 -11.87 0.05
CA CYS A 125 -12.63 -12.61 0.13
C CYS A 125 -12.59 -13.98 -0.54
N ARG A 126 -11.62 -14.23 -1.41
CA ARG A 126 -11.40 -15.53 -2.06
C ARG A 126 -10.41 -16.42 -1.32
N SER A 127 -9.71 -15.87 -0.33
CA SER A 127 -8.72 -16.59 0.45
C SER A 127 -9.37 -17.68 1.30
N ARG A 128 -8.63 -18.77 1.52
CA ARG A 128 -9.08 -19.82 2.44
C ARG A 128 -9.24 -19.29 3.87
N ARG A 129 -8.44 -18.28 4.24
CA ARG A 129 -8.47 -17.67 5.56
C ARG A 129 -9.81 -16.99 5.82
N TYR A 130 -10.23 -16.12 4.91
CA TYR A 130 -11.52 -15.42 5.00
C TYR A 130 -12.70 -16.41 4.98
N ARG A 131 -12.71 -17.39 4.07
CA ARG A 131 -13.80 -18.37 3.97
C ARG A 131 -13.98 -19.19 5.23
N LYS A 132 -12.91 -19.47 5.99
CA LYS A 132 -12.98 -20.19 7.26
C LYS A 132 -13.40 -19.31 8.43
N ASN A 133 -13.06 -18.02 8.40
CA ASN A 133 -13.34 -17.06 9.45
C ASN A 133 -13.60 -15.65 8.87
N PRO A 134 -14.85 -15.37 8.42
CA PRO A 134 -15.19 -14.05 7.89
C PRO A 134 -15.06 -12.91 8.93
N ASP A 135 -15.21 -13.24 10.22
CA ASP A 135 -15.09 -12.27 11.32
C ASP A 135 -13.69 -11.64 11.44
N ILE A 136 -12.70 -12.20 10.76
CA ILE A 136 -11.35 -11.60 10.70
C ILE A 136 -11.38 -10.15 10.20
N LEU A 137 -12.37 -9.77 9.38
CA LEU A 137 -12.54 -8.39 8.93
C LEU A 137 -12.74 -7.39 10.06
N LYS A 138 -13.23 -7.83 11.22
CA LYS A 138 -13.40 -6.97 12.40
C LYS A 138 -12.08 -6.54 13.04
N ASN A 139 -10.99 -7.16 12.62
CA ASN A 139 -9.64 -6.91 13.16
C ASN A 139 -8.78 -6.01 12.24
N PHE A 140 -9.37 -5.52 11.15
CA PHE A 140 -8.69 -4.56 10.27
C PHE A 140 -8.87 -3.12 10.69
#